data_eee542cfe10978eb45251e325ebcebc2
#
_entry.id   eee542cfe10978eb45251e325ebcebc2
#
_cell.length_a   1.000
_cell.length_b   1.000
_cell.length_c   1.000
_cell.angle_alpha   90.00
_cell.angle_beta   90.00
_cell.angle_gamma   90.00
#
_symmetry.space_group_name_H-M   'P 1'
#
loop_
_entity.id
_entity.type
_entity.pdbx_description
1 polymer ?
#
loop_
_entity_poly.entity_id
_entity_poly.type
_entity_poly.pdbx_seq_one_letter_code
_entity_poly.pdbx_strand_id
1 'polypeptide(L)'
;TRGAALAGLSALLELPSGSEADAIFTRRARGFLVDNERGKRIVVQIGLKEHVLADTGANGHSETVLRLTDADLPGPTTEVVAVLRDGDARRYTGTIFRLDPAGTSVVSDVDDTIKISEVRDKPRLLERTFLREFEAVPGAAERYRRWAADGAVVHYLSASPWQLYDPLAEFIQAAGYPAGSMHLKLFRAKDSSFLSLFEDPKAYKTPLLDALLGAAPGRRFVLVGDSGELDPEAYGDAYRRYPTQVAAIYIRDVTGEPRDAARYQAAFAGLPADRWQIFKDPAELPATLPPRAP
;
A
#
# COMPACT_ATOMS: atom_id res chain seq x y z
N THR A 1 -21.22 19.73 -4.84
CA THR A 1 -19.98 20.10 -4.14
C THR A 1 -19.46 18.91 -3.31
N ARG A 2 -18.15 18.81 -3.10
CA ARG A 2 -17.52 17.74 -2.30
C ARG A 2 -18.09 17.65 -0.88
N GLY A 3 -18.39 18.79 -0.26
CA GLY A 3 -19.07 18.85 1.04
C GLY A 3 -20.44 18.20 1.03
N ALA A 4 -21.19 18.32 -0.06
CA ALA A 4 -22.50 17.67 -0.20
C ALA A 4 -22.39 16.14 -0.34
N ALA A 5 -21.33 15.63 -1.00
CA ALA A 5 -21.10 14.19 -1.11
C ALA A 5 -20.71 13.57 0.24
N LEU A 6 -19.90 14.26 1.03
CA LEU A 6 -19.54 13.81 2.38
C LEU A 6 -20.68 13.96 3.38
N ALA A 7 -21.46 15.05 3.31
CA ALA A 7 -22.68 15.21 4.10
C ALA A 7 -23.72 14.12 3.76
N GLY A 8 -23.83 13.76 2.46
CA GLY A 8 -24.66 12.64 2.02
C GLY A 8 -24.17 11.31 2.56
N LEU A 9 -22.85 11.08 2.62
CA LEU A 9 -22.28 9.86 3.20
C LEU A 9 -22.46 9.82 4.72
N SER A 10 -22.23 10.94 5.42
CA SER A 10 -22.46 11.05 6.86
C SER A 10 -23.93 10.78 7.23
N ALA A 11 -24.86 11.32 6.43
CA ALA A 11 -26.29 11.05 6.61
C ALA A 11 -26.67 9.60 6.31
N LEU A 12 -26.04 8.97 5.31
CA LEU A 12 -26.27 7.56 4.96
C LEU A 12 -25.75 6.61 6.05
N LEU A 13 -24.74 7.05 6.80
CA LEU A 13 -24.10 6.30 7.88
C LEU A 13 -24.76 6.57 9.26
N GLU A 14 -25.80 7.41 9.31
CA GLU A 14 -26.57 7.77 10.54
C GLU A 14 -25.67 8.04 11.76
N LEU A 15 -24.57 8.79 11.57
CA LEU A 15 -23.59 9.02 12.63
C LEU A 15 -24.12 9.95 13.70
N PRO A 16 -24.16 9.54 14.99
CA PRO A 16 -24.45 10.44 16.08
C PRO A 16 -23.35 11.50 16.19
N SER A 17 -23.68 12.77 16.10
CA SER A 17 -22.73 13.88 16.23
C SER A 17 -21.95 13.80 17.54
N GLY A 18 -20.62 13.96 17.49
CA GLY A 18 -19.74 13.94 18.65
C GLY A 18 -19.40 12.55 19.19
N SER A 19 -19.80 11.46 18.50
CA SER A 19 -19.37 10.11 18.82
C SER A 19 -17.91 9.86 18.38
N GLU A 20 -17.31 8.77 18.90
CA GLU A 20 -15.98 8.33 18.45
C GLU A 20 -15.97 8.06 16.94
N ALA A 21 -17.03 7.42 16.40
CA ALA A 21 -17.18 7.18 14.97
C ALA A 21 -17.22 8.47 14.16
N ASP A 22 -17.89 9.52 14.65
CA ASP A 22 -17.92 10.84 14.02
C ASP A 22 -16.53 11.51 14.00
N ALA A 23 -15.76 11.38 15.08
CA ALA A 23 -14.39 11.88 15.16
C ALA A 23 -13.45 11.15 14.18
N ILE A 24 -13.54 9.82 14.10
CA ILE A 24 -12.77 9.00 13.16
C ILE A 24 -13.15 9.35 11.72
N PHE A 25 -14.46 9.43 11.43
CA PHE A 25 -14.96 9.82 10.11
C PHE A 25 -14.40 11.17 9.68
N THR A 26 -14.55 12.20 10.53
CA THR A 26 -14.06 13.55 10.23
C THR A 26 -12.56 13.58 9.94
N ARG A 27 -11.76 12.85 10.73
CA ARG A 27 -10.32 12.75 10.54
C ARG A 27 -9.97 12.12 9.19
N ARG A 28 -10.60 11.00 8.82
CA ARG A 28 -10.32 10.25 7.58
C ARG A 28 -10.92 10.90 6.33
N ALA A 29 -12.07 11.54 6.46
CA ALA A 29 -12.73 12.24 5.38
C ALA A 29 -11.99 13.53 4.95
N ARG A 30 -11.15 14.11 5.81
CA ARG A 30 -10.37 15.32 5.52
C ARG A 30 -9.60 15.24 4.21
N GLY A 31 -8.92 14.13 3.95
CA GLY A 31 -8.15 13.92 2.73
C GLY A 31 -8.98 14.03 1.44
N PHE A 32 -10.28 13.76 1.54
CA PHE A 32 -11.23 13.84 0.40
C PHE A 32 -11.80 15.24 0.19
N LEU A 33 -11.60 16.16 1.14
CA LEU A 33 -12.07 17.54 1.08
C LEU A 33 -11.07 18.49 0.42
N VAL A 34 -9.82 18.06 0.26
CA VAL A 34 -8.79 18.90 -0.36
C VAL A 34 -9.00 19.03 -1.87
N ASP A 35 -8.69 20.20 -2.43
CA ASP A 35 -8.71 20.41 -3.87
C ASP A 35 -7.42 19.88 -4.51
N ASN A 36 -7.60 19.11 -5.60
CA ASN A 36 -6.50 18.71 -6.44
C ASN A 36 -6.08 19.92 -7.30
N GLU A 37 -4.93 20.50 -7.02
CA GLU A 37 -4.42 21.65 -7.74
C GLU A 37 -3.46 21.21 -8.85
N ARG A 38 -3.82 21.54 -10.09
CA ARG A 38 -2.99 21.30 -11.29
C ARG A 38 -1.98 22.42 -11.49
N GLY A 39 -0.80 22.06 -12.06
CA GLY A 39 0.21 23.04 -12.49
C GLY A 39 0.93 23.71 -11.31
N LYS A 40 0.96 23.06 -10.14
CA LYS A 40 1.71 23.56 -9.01
C LYS A 40 3.15 23.06 -9.07
N ARG A 41 4.08 24.00 -9.00
CA ARG A 41 5.50 23.73 -8.88
C ARG A 41 5.82 23.40 -7.43
N ILE A 42 6.33 22.20 -7.20
CA ILE A 42 6.72 21.70 -5.88
C ILE A 42 8.24 21.66 -5.82
N VAL A 43 8.81 22.18 -4.74
CA VAL A 43 10.24 22.06 -4.42
C VAL A 43 10.36 21.20 -3.18
N VAL A 44 11.31 20.27 -3.21
CA VAL A 44 11.62 19.41 -2.06
C VAL A 44 13.12 19.53 -1.73
N GLN A 45 13.41 19.46 -0.45
CA GLN A 45 14.78 19.37 0.06
C GLN A 45 15.11 17.90 0.37
N ILE A 46 16.24 17.44 -0.16
CA ILE A 46 16.83 16.12 0.12
C ILE A 46 18.28 16.37 0.58
N GLY A 47 18.56 16.06 1.83
CA GLY A 47 19.84 16.47 2.45
C GLY A 47 19.98 17.98 2.44
N LEU A 48 21.04 18.48 1.80
CA LEU A 48 21.30 19.93 1.68
C LEU A 48 20.87 20.53 0.33
N LYS A 49 20.28 19.74 -0.57
CA LYS A 49 19.94 20.18 -1.93
C LYS A 49 18.44 20.31 -2.12
N GLU A 50 18.06 21.34 -2.84
CA GLU A 50 16.69 21.53 -3.31
C GLU A 50 16.52 20.91 -4.70
N HIS A 51 15.37 20.25 -4.89
CA HIS A 51 14.97 19.63 -6.16
C HIS A 51 13.58 20.12 -6.54
N VAL A 52 13.47 20.58 -7.78
CA VAL A 52 12.18 20.97 -8.36
C VAL A 52 11.55 19.72 -8.96
N LEU A 53 10.35 19.41 -8.53
CA LEU A 53 9.56 18.30 -9.08
C LEU A 53 8.82 18.76 -10.34
N ALA A 54 8.36 17.82 -11.14
CA ALA A 54 7.44 18.10 -12.24
C ALA A 54 6.17 18.80 -11.72
N ASP A 55 5.56 19.63 -12.53
CA ASP A 55 4.32 20.31 -12.17
C ASP A 55 3.21 19.28 -11.88
N THR A 56 2.36 19.57 -10.89
CA THR A 56 1.27 18.68 -10.54
C THR A 56 0.29 18.47 -11.68
N GLY A 57 -0.10 17.22 -11.90
CA GLY A 57 -1.13 16.85 -12.84
C GLY A 57 -2.54 17.27 -12.40
N ALA A 58 -3.55 16.92 -13.19
CA ALA A 58 -4.94 17.23 -12.89
C ALA A 58 -5.47 16.53 -11.61
N ASN A 59 -4.77 15.49 -11.13
CA ASN A 59 -5.05 14.80 -9.86
C ASN A 59 -4.36 15.44 -8.65
N GLY A 60 -3.63 16.55 -8.83
CA GLY A 60 -2.87 17.22 -7.76
C GLY A 60 -1.56 16.53 -7.37
N HIS A 61 -1.17 15.45 -8.04
CA HIS A 61 0.08 14.73 -7.78
C HIS A 61 1.17 15.11 -8.77
N SER A 62 2.42 15.02 -8.32
CA SER A 62 3.62 15.15 -9.13
C SER A 62 4.41 13.84 -9.06
N GLU A 63 4.96 13.41 -10.18
CA GLU A 63 5.88 12.29 -10.26
C GLU A 63 7.16 12.73 -10.95
N THR A 64 8.31 12.47 -10.34
CA THR A 64 9.59 12.94 -10.83
C THR A 64 10.67 11.91 -10.55
N VAL A 65 11.46 11.60 -11.56
CA VAL A 65 12.68 10.80 -11.42
C VAL A 65 13.86 11.73 -11.18
N LEU A 66 14.46 11.64 -10.00
CA LEU A 66 15.65 12.40 -9.62
C LEU A 66 16.90 11.50 -9.68
N ARG A 67 18.03 12.07 -10.12
CA ARG A 67 19.33 11.42 -10.00
C ARG A 67 19.98 11.89 -8.72
N LEU A 68 20.11 10.99 -7.75
CA LEU A 68 20.72 11.22 -6.45
C LEU A 68 22.04 10.46 -6.35
N THR A 69 22.96 10.99 -5.54
CA THR A 69 24.24 10.35 -5.25
C THR A 69 24.20 9.67 -3.87
N ASP A 70 25.20 8.85 -3.55
CA ASP A 70 25.33 8.25 -2.22
C ASP A 70 25.47 9.31 -1.11
N ALA A 71 26.01 10.48 -1.43
CA ALA A 71 26.08 11.59 -0.49
C ALA A 71 24.70 12.21 -0.20
N ASP A 72 23.79 12.15 -1.16
CA ASP A 72 22.39 12.61 -0.98
C ASP A 72 21.56 11.59 -0.18
N LEU A 73 21.99 10.30 -0.21
CA LEU A 73 21.32 9.18 0.44
C LEU A 73 22.28 8.42 1.37
N PRO A 74 22.68 9.01 2.51
CA PRO A 74 23.73 8.46 3.37
C PRO A 74 23.35 7.17 4.13
N GLY A 75 22.07 6.81 4.14
CA GLY A 75 21.55 5.65 4.86
C GLY A 75 20.48 4.88 4.09
N PRO A 76 19.88 3.87 4.72
CA PRO A 76 18.80 3.08 4.13
C PRO A 76 17.52 3.90 3.90
N THR A 77 17.37 4.99 4.65
CA THR A 77 16.27 5.95 4.49
C THR A 77 16.80 7.38 4.53
N THR A 78 16.15 8.27 3.79
CA THR A 78 16.46 9.71 3.80
C THR A 78 15.15 10.49 3.84
N GLU A 79 15.06 11.49 4.72
CA GLU A 79 13.91 12.36 4.79
C GLU A 79 13.88 13.30 3.58
N VAL A 80 12.70 13.52 3.05
CA VAL A 80 12.37 14.54 2.06
C VAL A 80 11.46 15.56 2.70
N VAL A 81 11.76 16.84 2.57
CA VAL A 81 10.96 17.92 3.15
C VAL A 81 10.44 18.83 2.04
N ALA A 82 9.16 19.13 2.03
CA ALA A 82 8.61 20.13 1.12
C ALA A 82 9.10 21.54 1.51
N VAL A 83 9.64 22.28 0.54
CA VAL A 83 10.04 23.69 0.72
C VAL A 83 8.79 24.54 0.53
N LEU A 84 8.37 25.20 1.58
CA LEU A 84 7.18 26.05 1.59
C LEU A 84 7.55 27.52 1.38
N ARG A 85 6.55 28.36 1.11
CA ARG A 85 6.74 29.80 0.99
C ARG A 85 7.14 30.42 2.34
N ASP A 86 7.87 31.51 2.30
CA ASP A 86 8.20 32.26 3.51
C ASP A 86 6.97 32.60 4.34
N GLY A 87 7.07 32.36 5.65
CA GLY A 87 5.97 32.58 6.60
C GLY A 87 4.98 31.41 6.74
N ASP A 88 5.11 30.33 5.97
CA ASP A 88 4.30 29.11 6.15
C ASP A 88 4.99 28.19 7.15
N ALA A 89 4.43 28.08 8.35
CA ALA A 89 5.00 27.26 9.44
C ALA A 89 4.67 25.76 9.35
N ARG A 90 3.90 25.31 8.36
CA ARG A 90 3.59 23.90 8.16
C ARG A 90 4.85 23.15 7.72
N ARG A 91 4.88 21.86 7.99
CA ARG A 91 5.96 20.99 7.52
C ARG A 91 5.35 19.73 6.91
N TYR A 92 5.78 19.42 5.70
CA TYR A 92 5.40 18.19 5.00
C TYR A 92 6.66 17.41 4.71
N THR A 93 6.67 16.16 5.15
CA THR A 93 7.81 15.26 5.00
C THR A 93 7.41 13.97 4.30
N GLY A 94 8.39 13.35 3.66
CA GLY A 94 8.29 12.00 3.12
C GLY A 94 9.59 11.26 3.38
N THR A 95 9.62 9.98 3.04
CA THR A 95 10.80 9.13 3.19
C THR A 95 11.19 8.50 1.87
N ILE A 96 12.44 8.67 1.48
CA ILE A 96 13.07 7.89 0.41
C ILE A 96 13.62 6.62 1.03
N PHE A 97 13.24 5.48 0.48
CA PHE A 97 13.81 4.17 0.84
C PHE A 97 14.88 3.81 -0.19
N ARG A 98 16.11 3.66 0.27
CA ARG A 98 17.22 3.21 -0.56
C ARG A 98 17.14 1.69 -0.70
N LEU A 99 17.10 1.21 -1.93
CA LEU A 99 17.12 -0.22 -2.22
C LEU A 99 18.50 -0.59 -2.77
N ASP A 100 19.16 -1.56 -2.13
CA ASP A 100 20.33 -2.19 -2.72
C ASP A 100 19.91 -2.96 -3.99
N PRO A 101 20.80 -3.01 -5.01
CA PRO A 101 20.50 -3.71 -6.26
C PRO A 101 20.14 -5.19 -6.08
N ALA A 102 20.62 -5.80 -4.99
CA ALA A 102 20.30 -7.18 -4.59
C ALA A 102 19.59 -7.20 -3.23
N GLY A 103 19.02 -8.33 -2.86
CA GLY A 103 18.30 -8.53 -1.59
C GLY A 103 16.86 -8.95 -1.81
N THR A 104 16.08 -8.95 -0.74
CA THR A 104 14.67 -9.36 -0.78
C THR A 104 13.76 -8.17 -0.53
N SER A 105 12.71 -8.06 -1.34
CA SER A 105 11.59 -7.14 -1.16
C SER A 105 10.32 -7.94 -0.86
N VAL A 106 9.56 -7.51 0.14
CA VAL A 106 8.21 -8.01 0.42
C VAL A 106 7.23 -6.99 -0.13
N VAL A 107 6.43 -7.37 -1.12
CA VAL A 107 5.30 -6.56 -1.58
C VAL A 107 4.05 -7.11 -0.91
N SER A 108 3.50 -6.31 -0.02
CA SER A 108 2.34 -6.68 0.79
C SER A 108 1.13 -5.87 0.41
N ASP A 109 0.04 -6.55 0.12
CA ASP A 109 -1.26 -5.92 0.21
C ASP A 109 -1.57 -5.47 1.65
N VAL A 110 -2.56 -4.61 1.83
CA VAL A 110 -2.93 -4.02 3.12
C VAL A 110 -4.26 -4.57 3.62
N ASP A 111 -5.32 -4.44 2.81
CA ASP A 111 -6.69 -4.77 3.23
C ASP A 111 -6.89 -6.28 3.31
N ASP A 112 -7.35 -6.78 4.46
CA ASP A 112 -7.46 -8.21 4.80
C ASP A 112 -6.15 -9.02 4.72
N THR A 113 -5.02 -8.39 4.40
CA THR A 113 -3.68 -9.00 4.46
C THR A 113 -2.97 -8.68 5.76
N ILE A 114 -2.83 -7.39 6.09
CA ILE A 114 -2.20 -6.91 7.34
C ILE A 114 -3.17 -6.12 8.22
N LYS A 115 -4.25 -5.60 7.66
CA LYS A 115 -5.33 -4.84 8.30
C LYS A 115 -6.65 -5.57 8.09
N ILE A 116 -7.43 -5.76 9.13
CA ILE A 116 -8.77 -6.37 9.05
C ILE A 116 -9.74 -5.37 8.42
N SER A 117 -10.27 -5.67 7.24
CA SER A 117 -11.09 -4.77 6.44
C SER A 117 -12.42 -5.34 6.01
N GLU A 118 -12.53 -6.69 5.91
CA GLU A 118 -13.72 -7.39 5.43
C GLU A 118 -14.11 -6.94 4.01
N VAL A 119 -13.12 -6.92 3.07
CA VAL A 119 -13.25 -6.37 1.69
C VAL A 119 -14.42 -6.95 0.90
N ARG A 120 -14.86 -8.16 1.21
CA ARG A 120 -15.99 -8.84 0.55
C ARG A 120 -17.36 -8.31 0.97
N ASP A 121 -17.44 -7.64 2.11
CA ASP A 121 -18.65 -7.00 2.63
C ASP A 121 -18.51 -5.48 2.53
N LYS A 122 -19.04 -4.90 1.45
CA LYS A 122 -18.89 -3.46 1.18
C LYS A 122 -19.36 -2.54 2.32
N PRO A 123 -20.51 -2.78 2.97
CA PRO A 123 -20.91 -2.03 4.17
C PRO A 123 -19.89 -2.12 5.29
N ARG A 124 -19.39 -3.31 5.60
CA ARG A 124 -18.36 -3.49 6.64
C ARG A 124 -17.03 -2.87 6.28
N LEU A 125 -16.60 -3.00 5.02
CA LEU A 125 -15.40 -2.33 4.53
C LEU A 125 -15.48 -0.82 4.73
N LEU A 126 -16.62 -0.19 4.42
CA LEU A 126 -16.84 1.24 4.66
C LEU A 126 -16.83 1.59 6.15
N GLU A 127 -17.52 0.80 6.97
CA GLU A 127 -17.53 0.96 8.43
C GLU A 127 -16.11 0.89 9.00
N ARG A 128 -15.33 -0.16 8.68
CA ARG A 128 -13.96 -0.34 9.13
C ARG A 128 -13.00 0.72 8.59
N THR A 129 -13.27 1.21 7.37
CA THR A 129 -12.42 2.23 6.76
C THR A 129 -12.67 3.62 7.34
N PHE A 130 -13.91 3.98 7.68
CA PHE A 130 -14.25 5.36 8.02
C PHE A 130 -14.77 5.57 9.44
N LEU A 131 -15.22 4.53 10.14
CA LEU A 131 -15.92 4.68 11.41
C LEU A 131 -15.24 3.97 12.58
N ARG A 132 -14.26 3.10 12.32
CA ARG A 132 -13.55 2.34 13.35
C ARG A 132 -12.05 2.56 13.25
N GLU A 133 -11.34 2.45 14.36
CA GLU A 133 -9.89 2.39 14.31
C GLU A 133 -9.44 1.16 13.50
N PHE A 134 -8.31 1.29 12.83
CA PHE A 134 -7.75 0.18 12.05
C PHE A 134 -7.24 -0.90 12.96
N GLU A 135 -7.55 -2.13 12.64
CA GLU A 135 -7.20 -3.32 13.41
C GLU A 135 -6.20 -4.18 12.61
N ALA A 136 -5.08 -4.50 13.25
CA ALA A 136 -4.05 -5.34 12.63
C ALA A 136 -4.47 -6.82 12.66
N VAL A 137 -4.05 -7.56 11.62
CA VAL A 137 -4.13 -9.02 11.62
C VAL A 137 -3.19 -9.55 12.71
N PRO A 138 -3.69 -10.32 13.68
CA PRO A 138 -2.88 -10.82 14.78
C PRO A 138 -1.65 -11.60 14.31
N GLY A 139 -0.47 -11.33 14.89
CA GLY A 139 0.78 -11.99 14.54
C GLY A 139 1.48 -11.50 13.25
N ALA A 140 0.77 -10.80 12.36
CA ALA A 140 1.35 -10.37 11.08
C ALA A 140 2.52 -9.39 11.27
N ALA A 141 2.36 -8.36 12.12
CA ALA A 141 3.43 -7.39 12.36
C ALA A 141 4.72 -8.05 12.90
N GLU A 142 4.59 -9.06 13.77
CA GLU A 142 5.75 -9.81 14.25
C GLU A 142 6.48 -10.54 13.11
N ARG A 143 5.72 -11.19 12.22
CA ARG A 143 6.27 -11.89 11.06
C ARG A 143 7.03 -10.93 10.15
N TYR A 144 6.45 -9.78 9.84
CA TYR A 144 7.08 -8.76 8.99
C TYR A 144 8.33 -8.16 9.63
N ARG A 145 8.32 -7.91 10.96
CA ARG A 145 9.53 -7.45 11.68
C ARG A 145 10.67 -8.46 11.61
N ARG A 146 10.40 -9.77 11.70
CA ARG A 146 11.41 -10.81 11.54
C ARG A 146 12.02 -10.76 10.15
N TRP A 147 11.20 -10.69 9.11
CA TRP A 147 11.70 -10.56 7.73
C TRP A 147 12.51 -9.28 7.52
N ALA A 148 12.09 -8.17 8.08
CA ALA A 148 12.84 -6.93 8.01
C ALA A 148 14.17 -7.00 8.78
N ALA A 149 14.21 -7.69 9.92
CA ALA A 149 15.45 -7.93 10.67
C ALA A 149 16.43 -8.80 9.88
N ASP A 150 15.93 -9.70 9.02
CA ASP A 150 16.72 -10.48 8.06
C ASP A 150 17.10 -9.69 6.80
N GLY A 151 16.84 -8.38 6.76
CA GLY A 151 17.22 -7.46 5.68
C GLY A 151 16.20 -7.32 4.55
N ALA A 152 14.98 -7.80 4.72
CA ALA A 152 13.92 -7.56 3.74
C ALA A 152 13.40 -6.12 3.81
N VAL A 153 13.14 -5.52 2.65
CA VAL A 153 12.47 -4.23 2.54
C VAL A 153 11.00 -4.45 2.19
N VAL A 154 10.11 -3.72 2.86
CA VAL A 154 8.67 -3.86 2.67
C VAL A 154 8.11 -2.76 1.77
N HIS A 155 7.23 -3.13 0.84
CA HIS A 155 6.44 -2.24 0.00
C HIS A 155 4.96 -2.56 0.24
N TYR A 156 4.19 -1.58 0.69
CA TYR A 156 2.75 -1.72 0.92
C TYR A 156 2.00 -1.28 -0.34
N LEU A 157 1.21 -2.18 -0.89
CA LEU A 157 0.46 -2.00 -2.12
C LEU A 157 -1.03 -2.17 -1.84
N SER A 158 -1.83 -1.13 -1.91
CA SER A 158 -3.26 -1.19 -1.62
C SER A 158 -4.09 -0.47 -2.66
N ALA A 159 -5.26 -1.01 -2.98
CA ALA A 159 -6.28 -0.34 -3.76
C ALA A 159 -6.99 0.79 -3.00
N SER A 160 -6.69 0.98 -1.73
CA SER A 160 -7.15 2.12 -0.93
C SER A 160 -6.68 3.45 -1.56
N PRO A 161 -7.52 4.50 -1.53
CA PRO A 161 -7.20 5.79 -2.14
C PRO A 161 -6.10 6.53 -1.38
N TRP A 162 -5.30 7.33 -2.10
CA TRP A 162 -4.23 8.17 -1.54
C TRP A 162 -4.68 9.10 -0.41
N GLN A 163 -5.94 9.48 -0.39
CA GLN A 163 -6.54 10.28 0.68
C GLN A 163 -6.50 9.60 2.05
N LEU A 164 -6.28 8.29 2.08
CA LEU A 164 -6.10 7.49 3.31
C LEU A 164 -4.62 7.25 3.66
N TYR A 165 -3.68 7.95 3.00
CA TYR A 165 -2.25 7.76 3.27
C TYR A 165 -1.90 7.98 4.75
N ASP A 166 -2.26 9.13 5.31
CA ASP A 166 -1.92 9.46 6.70
C ASP A 166 -2.46 8.44 7.71
N PRO A 167 -3.77 8.11 7.72
CA PRO A 167 -4.28 7.10 8.65
C PRO A 167 -3.70 5.70 8.44
N LEU A 168 -3.34 5.32 7.20
CA LEU A 168 -2.68 4.04 6.94
C LEU A 168 -1.22 4.05 7.42
N ALA A 169 -0.49 5.14 7.23
CA ALA A 169 0.87 5.31 7.73
C ALA A 169 0.92 5.26 9.27
N GLU A 170 -0.01 5.97 9.92
CA GLU A 170 -0.20 5.92 11.38
C GLU A 170 -0.49 4.49 11.87
N PHE A 171 -1.37 3.77 11.18
CA PHE A 171 -1.70 2.38 11.49
C PHE A 171 -0.48 1.46 11.36
N ILE A 172 0.26 1.53 10.25
CA ILE A 172 1.47 0.71 10.02
C ILE A 172 2.46 0.92 11.15
N GLN A 173 2.69 2.19 11.52
CA GLN A 173 3.59 2.53 12.61
C GLN A 173 3.08 2.05 13.98
N ALA A 174 1.83 2.33 14.32
CA ALA A 174 1.23 1.98 15.61
C ALA A 174 1.12 0.47 15.83
N ALA A 175 0.81 -0.29 14.78
CA ALA A 175 0.75 -1.74 14.82
C ALA A 175 2.15 -2.40 14.80
N GLY A 176 3.22 -1.61 14.65
CA GLY A 176 4.60 -2.07 14.70
C GLY A 176 5.04 -2.82 13.44
N TYR A 177 4.44 -2.55 12.29
CA TYR A 177 4.96 -3.02 11.01
C TYR A 177 6.24 -2.29 10.63
N PRO A 178 7.16 -2.91 9.85
CA PRO A 178 8.35 -2.23 9.34
C PRO A 178 7.98 -1.02 8.49
N ALA A 179 8.78 0.03 8.55
CA ALA A 179 8.66 1.14 7.62
C ALA A 179 8.89 0.64 6.17
N GLY A 180 8.14 1.19 5.23
CA GLY A 180 8.20 0.78 3.83
C GLY A 180 7.55 1.80 2.90
N SER A 181 7.81 1.67 1.60
CA SER A 181 7.13 2.50 0.61
C SER A 181 5.65 2.13 0.54
N MET A 182 4.80 3.12 0.33
CA MET A 182 3.36 2.92 0.25
C MET A 182 2.85 3.33 -1.13
N HIS A 183 2.17 2.41 -1.79
CA HIS A 183 1.62 2.56 -3.14
C HIS A 183 0.09 2.45 -3.05
N LEU A 184 -0.58 3.59 -3.12
CA LEU A 184 -2.03 3.71 -2.98
C LEU A 184 -2.67 4.19 -4.27
N LYS A 185 -3.93 3.80 -4.48
CA LYS A 185 -4.68 4.14 -5.70
C LYS A 185 -4.89 5.66 -5.81
N LEU A 186 -4.53 6.22 -6.96
CA LEU A 186 -4.84 7.62 -7.29
C LEU A 186 -6.32 7.76 -7.64
N PHE A 187 -7.08 8.33 -6.74
CA PHE A 187 -8.52 8.51 -6.87
C PHE A 187 -8.90 9.97 -7.14
N ARG A 188 -9.85 10.17 -8.08
CA ARG A 188 -10.46 11.48 -8.37
C ARG A 188 -11.93 11.49 -8.00
N ALA A 189 -12.30 12.28 -7.01
CA ALA A 189 -13.69 12.42 -6.57
C ALA A 189 -14.65 13.00 -7.63
N LYS A 190 -14.13 13.53 -8.76
CA LYS A 190 -14.96 14.14 -9.82
C LYS A 190 -15.51 13.13 -10.83
N ASP A 191 -14.86 11.99 -10.98
CA ASP A 191 -15.08 11.10 -12.13
C ASP A 191 -15.84 9.82 -11.75
N SER A 192 -16.16 9.61 -10.46
CA SER A 192 -16.74 8.34 -10.00
C SER A 192 -17.54 8.49 -8.72
N SER A 193 -18.51 7.60 -8.53
CA SER A 193 -19.22 7.46 -7.26
C SER A 193 -18.24 7.02 -6.15
N PHE A 194 -18.50 7.36 -4.90
CA PHE A 194 -17.70 6.93 -3.75
C PHE A 194 -17.55 5.39 -3.69
N LEU A 195 -18.52 4.67 -4.25
CA LEU A 195 -18.48 3.19 -4.34
C LEU A 195 -17.45 2.67 -5.34
N SER A 196 -17.04 3.46 -6.34
CA SER A 196 -16.00 3.08 -7.30
C SER A 196 -14.57 3.13 -6.72
N LEU A 197 -14.41 3.61 -5.48
CA LEU A 197 -13.16 3.52 -4.73
C LEU A 197 -12.62 2.09 -4.66
N PHE A 198 -13.53 1.11 -4.63
CA PHE A 198 -13.24 -0.30 -4.38
C PHE A 198 -13.40 -1.18 -5.63
N GLU A 199 -13.35 -0.59 -6.84
CA GLU A 199 -13.47 -1.32 -8.11
C GLU A 199 -12.10 -1.69 -8.68
N ASP A 200 -12.01 -2.94 -9.20
CA ASP A 200 -10.90 -3.53 -9.95
C ASP A 200 -9.50 -3.41 -9.30
N PRO A 201 -9.24 -4.12 -8.17
CA PRO A 201 -7.92 -4.13 -7.55
C PRO A 201 -6.82 -4.70 -8.46
N LYS A 202 -7.13 -5.67 -9.34
CA LYS A 202 -6.16 -6.32 -10.22
C LYS A 202 -5.60 -5.35 -11.27
N ALA A 203 -6.48 -4.59 -11.93
CA ALA A 203 -6.06 -3.60 -12.93
C ALA A 203 -5.14 -2.53 -12.33
N TYR A 204 -5.32 -2.22 -11.05
CA TYR A 204 -4.47 -1.30 -10.32
C TYR A 204 -3.14 -1.93 -9.89
N LYS A 205 -3.16 -3.14 -9.30
CA LYS A 205 -1.96 -3.79 -8.73
C LYS A 205 -0.96 -4.21 -9.81
N THR A 206 -1.43 -4.66 -10.97
CA THR A 206 -0.57 -5.18 -12.04
C THR A 206 0.49 -4.19 -12.53
N PRO A 207 0.17 -2.95 -12.94
CA PRO A 207 1.18 -1.99 -13.39
C PRO A 207 2.20 -1.62 -12.31
N LEU A 208 1.78 -1.57 -11.06
CA LEU A 208 2.66 -1.25 -9.92
C LEU A 208 3.62 -2.39 -9.62
N LEU A 209 3.15 -3.64 -9.67
CA LEU A 209 4.03 -4.81 -9.56
C LEU A 209 5.06 -4.80 -10.69
N ASP A 210 4.66 -4.54 -11.93
CA ASP A 210 5.57 -4.47 -13.06
C ASP A 210 6.61 -3.35 -12.89
N ALA A 211 6.19 -2.19 -12.40
CA ALA A 211 7.10 -1.08 -12.12
C ALA A 211 8.11 -1.43 -11.01
N LEU A 212 7.67 -2.02 -9.90
CA LEU A 212 8.53 -2.40 -8.79
C LEU A 212 9.54 -3.49 -9.18
N LEU A 213 9.07 -4.56 -9.82
CA LEU A 213 9.93 -5.67 -10.22
C LEU A 213 10.88 -5.25 -11.34
N GLY A 214 10.39 -4.52 -12.34
CA GLY A 214 11.20 -4.03 -13.46
C GLY A 214 12.28 -3.02 -13.04
N ALA A 215 12.02 -2.18 -12.03
CA ALA A 215 12.99 -1.22 -11.52
C ALA A 215 14.15 -1.88 -10.75
N ALA A 216 13.99 -3.11 -10.26
CA ALA A 216 14.97 -3.79 -9.42
C ALA A 216 15.25 -5.23 -9.87
N PRO A 217 15.81 -5.44 -11.07
CA PRO A 217 15.95 -6.78 -11.68
C PRO A 217 16.86 -7.74 -10.90
N GLY A 218 17.75 -7.23 -10.05
CA GLY A 218 18.63 -8.03 -9.20
C GLY A 218 18.02 -8.44 -7.85
N ARG A 219 16.82 -7.92 -7.53
CA ARG A 219 16.14 -8.22 -6.27
C ARG A 219 15.16 -9.38 -6.42
N ARG A 220 14.87 -9.99 -5.30
CA ARG A 220 13.85 -11.04 -5.17
C ARG A 220 12.64 -10.46 -4.48
N PHE A 221 11.48 -10.94 -4.87
CA PHE A 221 10.21 -10.46 -4.36
C PHE A 221 9.41 -11.60 -3.74
N VAL A 222 8.89 -11.34 -2.54
CA VAL A 222 7.87 -12.14 -1.90
C VAL A 222 6.58 -11.34 -1.94
N LEU A 223 5.53 -11.92 -2.50
CA LEU A 223 4.23 -11.27 -2.67
C LEU A 223 3.29 -11.80 -1.60
N VAL A 224 2.69 -10.91 -0.83
CA VAL A 224 1.76 -11.27 0.26
C VAL A 224 0.44 -10.55 0.03
N GLY A 225 -0.64 -11.30 0.00
CA GLY A 225 -1.98 -10.78 -0.26
C GLY A 225 -3.05 -11.62 0.41
N ASP A 226 -4.30 -11.38 0.04
CA ASP A 226 -5.46 -12.09 0.56
C ASP A 226 -6.28 -12.78 -0.55
N SER A 227 -7.19 -13.67 -0.14
CA SER A 227 -8.07 -14.37 -1.06
C SER A 227 -9.40 -13.65 -1.32
N GLY A 228 -9.72 -12.59 -0.60
CA GLY A 228 -10.96 -11.83 -0.75
C GLY A 228 -10.98 -10.93 -2.00
N GLU A 229 -9.79 -10.49 -2.43
CA GLU A 229 -9.58 -9.73 -3.66
C GLU A 229 -9.00 -10.62 -4.79
N LEU A 230 -8.37 -10.01 -5.79
CA LEU A 230 -7.76 -10.68 -6.95
C LEU A 230 -6.24 -10.86 -6.82
N ASP A 231 -5.73 -10.94 -5.59
CA ASP A 231 -4.30 -11.11 -5.34
C ASP A 231 -3.76 -12.44 -5.86
N PRO A 232 -4.44 -13.58 -5.70
CA PRO A 232 -3.98 -14.82 -6.30
C PRO A 232 -3.74 -14.70 -7.80
N GLU A 233 -4.68 -14.09 -8.53
CA GLU A 233 -4.61 -13.90 -9.98
C GLU A 233 -3.51 -12.90 -10.37
N ALA A 234 -3.42 -11.76 -9.68
CA ALA A 234 -2.41 -10.73 -9.95
C ALA A 234 -0.98 -11.24 -9.68
N TYR A 235 -0.79 -11.98 -8.60
CA TYR A 235 0.52 -12.49 -8.20
C TYR A 235 0.95 -13.69 -9.03
N GLY A 236 0.02 -14.57 -9.42
CA GLY A 236 0.31 -15.62 -10.38
C GLY A 236 0.74 -15.07 -11.75
N ASP A 237 0.05 -14.00 -12.21
CA ASP A 237 0.44 -13.29 -13.44
C ASP A 237 1.82 -12.63 -13.30
N ALA A 238 2.12 -12.00 -12.14
CA ALA A 238 3.44 -11.43 -11.88
C ALA A 238 4.54 -12.50 -11.89
N TYR A 239 4.30 -13.66 -11.27
CA TYR A 239 5.26 -14.77 -11.33
C TYR A 239 5.54 -15.20 -12.78
N ARG A 240 4.53 -15.35 -13.62
CA ARG A 240 4.71 -15.74 -15.03
C ARG A 240 5.54 -14.74 -15.83
N ARG A 241 5.43 -13.44 -15.52
CA ARG A 241 6.26 -12.39 -16.15
C ARG A 241 7.67 -12.29 -15.56
N TYR A 242 7.83 -12.58 -14.26
CA TYR A 242 9.08 -12.40 -13.51
C TYR A 242 9.47 -13.67 -12.71
N PRO A 243 9.59 -14.84 -13.35
CA PRO A 243 9.74 -16.13 -12.65
C PRO A 243 11.05 -16.26 -11.85
N THR A 244 12.08 -15.51 -12.24
CA THR A 244 13.38 -15.48 -11.53
C THR A 244 13.40 -14.53 -10.34
N GLN A 245 12.50 -13.52 -10.34
CA GLN A 245 12.43 -12.52 -9.29
C GLN A 245 11.40 -12.87 -8.20
N VAL A 246 10.22 -13.40 -8.57
CA VAL A 246 9.20 -13.78 -7.59
C VAL A 246 9.61 -15.10 -6.91
N ALA A 247 10.02 -14.97 -5.66
CA ALA A 247 10.56 -16.07 -4.86
C ALA A 247 9.47 -16.88 -4.17
N ALA A 248 8.39 -16.22 -3.73
CA ALA A 248 7.25 -16.86 -3.08
C ALA A 248 6.00 -15.98 -3.18
N ILE A 249 4.83 -16.62 -3.08
CA ILE A 249 3.52 -15.96 -2.99
C ILE A 249 2.82 -16.54 -1.76
N TYR A 250 2.37 -15.66 -0.87
CA TYR A 250 1.62 -16.00 0.33
C TYR A 250 0.24 -15.35 0.30
N ILE A 251 -0.83 -16.13 0.38
CA ILE A 251 -2.20 -15.65 0.32
C ILE A 251 -2.89 -15.96 1.65
N ARG A 252 -3.32 -14.93 2.34
CA ARG A 252 -4.15 -15.08 3.54
C ARG A 252 -5.55 -15.54 3.14
N ASP A 253 -5.99 -16.65 3.70
CA ASP A 253 -7.32 -17.19 3.47
C ASP A 253 -8.37 -16.39 4.26
N VAL A 254 -9.20 -15.64 3.53
CA VAL A 254 -10.40 -14.96 4.05
C VAL A 254 -11.67 -15.44 3.38
N THR A 255 -11.56 -16.36 2.41
CA THR A 255 -12.71 -16.94 1.68
C THR A 255 -13.09 -18.31 2.18
N GLY A 256 -12.19 -19.02 2.87
CA GLY A 256 -12.38 -20.40 3.28
C GLY A 256 -12.23 -21.41 2.14
N GLU A 257 -11.73 -20.98 0.98
CA GLU A 257 -11.51 -21.87 -0.15
C GLU A 257 -10.30 -22.79 0.12
N PRO A 258 -10.43 -24.10 -0.13
CA PRO A 258 -9.31 -25.02 0.06
C PRO A 258 -8.20 -24.79 -0.97
N ARG A 259 -6.97 -25.18 -0.62
CA ARG A 259 -5.78 -24.98 -1.48
C ARG A 259 -5.94 -25.56 -2.89
N ASP A 260 -6.72 -26.60 -3.05
CA ASP A 260 -7.01 -27.26 -4.33
C ASP A 260 -8.22 -26.66 -5.07
N ALA A 261 -8.80 -25.57 -4.59
CA ALA A 261 -9.87 -24.89 -5.29
C ALA A 261 -9.47 -24.50 -6.73
N ALA A 262 -10.43 -24.61 -7.64
CA ALA A 262 -10.19 -24.31 -9.06
C ALA A 262 -9.59 -22.94 -9.31
N ARG A 263 -9.94 -21.95 -8.48
CA ARG A 263 -9.40 -20.59 -8.50
C ARG A 263 -7.88 -20.58 -8.33
N TYR A 264 -7.38 -21.24 -7.27
CA TYR A 264 -5.95 -21.26 -6.99
C TYR A 264 -5.18 -22.12 -8.00
N GLN A 265 -5.78 -23.21 -8.47
CA GLN A 265 -5.19 -24.03 -9.53
C GLN A 265 -5.02 -23.24 -10.82
N ALA A 266 -5.99 -22.38 -11.16
CA ALA A 266 -5.90 -21.49 -12.32
C ALA A 266 -4.89 -20.34 -12.10
N ALA A 267 -4.98 -19.64 -10.96
CA ALA A 267 -4.13 -18.51 -10.63
C ALA A 267 -2.64 -18.90 -10.61
N PHE A 268 -2.33 -20.06 -10.03
CA PHE A 268 -0.95 -20.54 -9.84
C PHE A 268 -0.55 -21.65 -10.82
N ALA A 269 -1.28 -21.77 -11.94
CA ALA A 269 -0.91 -22.72 -13.00
C ALA A 269 0.52 -22.48 -13.48
N GLY A 270 1.34 -23.53 -13.53
CA GLY A 270 2.74 -23.47 -13.92
C GLY A 270 3.72 -22.99 -12.83
N LEU A 271 3.24 -22.62 -11.64
CA LEU A 271 4.08 -22.31 -10.50
C LEU A 271 4.47 -23.61 -9.77
N PRO A 272 5.74 -23.77 -9.32
CA PRO A 272 6.12 -24.85 -8.42
C PRO A 272 5.31 -24.79 -7.13
N ALA A 273 4.90 -25.95 -6.62
CA ALA A 273 4.00 -26.04 -5.46
C ALA A 273 4.59 -25.49 -4.16
N ASP A 274 5.92 -25.40 -4.07
CA ASP A 274 6.67 -24.81 -2.95
C ASP A 274 6.81 -23.28 -3.04
N ARG A 275 6.38 -22.67 -4.15
CA ARG A 275 6.47 -21.23 -4.38
C ARG A 275 5.21 -20.47 -3.95
N TRP A 276 4.17 -21.14 -3.54
CA TRP A 276 2.96 -20.48 -3.04
C TRP A 276 2.31 -21.24 -1.89
N GLN A 277 1.73 -20.48 -0.98
CA GLN A 277 1.05 -20.99 0.20
C GLN A 277 -0.22 -20.20 0.48
N ILE A 278 -1.29 -20.91 0.83
CA ILE A 278 -2.48 -20.32 1.46
C ILE A 278 -2.31 -20.49 2.96
N PHE A 279 -2.53 -19.43 3.73
CA PHE A 279 -2.39 -19.44 5.19
C PHE A 279 -3.56 -18.72 5.86
N LYS A 280 -3.89 -19.09 7.08
CA LYS A 280 -4.89 -18.40 7.92
C LYS A 280 -4.22 -17.58 9.00
N ASP A 281 -3.25 -18.18 9.67
CA ASP A 281 -2.48 -17.54 10.72
C ASP A 281 -1.09 -17.14 10.18
N PRO A 282 -0.65 -15.89 10.38
CA PRO A 282 0.71 -15.48 10.01
C PRO A 282 1.83 -16.33 10.63
N ALA A 283 1.56 -17.07 11.70
CA ALA A 283 2.50 -18.02 12.29
C ALA A 283 2.84 -19.19 11.34
N GLU A 284 1.95 -19.52 10.40
CA GLU A 284 2.16 -20.56 9.38
C GLU A 284 3.19 -20.13 8.31
N LEU A 285 3.45 -18.84 8.18
CA LEU A 285 4.43 -18.32 7.24
C LEU A 285 5.87 -18.63 7.71
N PRO A 286 6.82 -18.85 6.79
CA PRO A 286 8.19 -19.13 7.16
C PRO A 286 8.79 -17.99 8.00
N ALA A 287 9.55 -18.37 9.04
CA ALA A 287 10.22 -17.42 9.92
C ALA A 287 11.26 -16.59 9.17
N THR A 288 11.95 -17.21 8.20
CA THR A 288 12.92 -16.58 7.30
C THR A 288 12.43 -16.67 5.87
N LEU A 289 12.70 -15.65 5.08
CA LEU A 289 12.34 -15.66 3.66
C LEU A 289 13.21 -16.64 2.86
N PRO A 290 12.70 -17.18 1.74
CA PRO A 290 13.45 -18.14 0.95
C PRO A 290 14.85 -17.60 0.60
N PRO A 291 15.94 -18.38 0.76
CA PRO A 291 17.29 -17.94 0.43
C PRO A 291 17.43 -17.65 -1.08
N ARG A 292 18.47 -16.91 -1.45
CA ARG A 292 18.82 -16.72 -2.86
C ARG A 292 18.99 -18.09 -3.52
N ALA A 293 18.32 -18.30 -4.65
CA ALA A 293 18.67 -19.45 -5.48
C ALA A 293 20.13 -19.34 -5.90
N PRO A 294 20.88 -20.44 -5.91
CA PRO A 294 22.29 -20.42 -6.28
C PRO A 294 22.53 -19.92 -7.69
#